data_0e8b734ed66f473931877253e8d0d0f9
#
_entry.id   0e8b734ed66f473931877253e8d0d0f9
#
_cell.length_a   1.000
_cell.length_b   1.000
_cell.length_c   1.000
_cell.angle_alpha   90.00
_cell.angle_beta   90.00
_cell.angle_gamma   90.00
#
_symmetry.space_group_name_H-M   'P 1'
#
loop_
_entity.id
_entity.type
_entity.pdbx_description
1 polymer ?
#
loop_
_entity_poly.entity_id
_entity_poly.type
_entity_poly.pdbx_seq_one_letter_code
_entity_poly.pdbx_strand_id
1 'polypeptide(L)'
;YFGFEGLSSLFSGFSFTGSVTLLIYIAFTIIGIWYVNRTINEGYRDQAKKLHNFNVYFLRGCFFAVLFIGCIDFLLALLRSIDVLKFIVGETTSRALGLGNVVGPYIHIPLIVLGFIVANFTKTLGWTWLALLIVFAELVIVISRYLFSYEQSFMADLVRYWYAALFLFASAYTLYDEGHVRVDVVYAGLSEKVKAYVNAWGSYLLGVVTMVVIVVIGFNGKT
;
A
#
# COMPACT_ATOMS: atom_id res chain seq x y z
N TYR A 1 11.53 5.81 12.19
CA TYR A 1 12.70 4.96 12.44
C TYR A 1 12.33 3.90 13.46
N PHE A 2 11.84 2.77 13.03
CA PHE A 2 11.98 1.56 13.79
C PHE A 2 13.37 1.01 13.42
N GLY A 3 14.42 1.49 14.12
CA GLY A 3 15.74 0.89 14.04
C GLY A 3 15.63 -0.54 14.55
N PHE A 4 15.51 -1.47 13.65
CA PHE A 4 15.81 -2.87 13.92
C PHE A 4 17.33 -2.96 14.12
N GLU A 5 17.81 -2.50 15.26
CA GLU A 5 19.07 -2.99 15.78
C GLU A 5 18.86 -4.48 15.96
N GLY A 6 19.44 -5.26 15.06
CA GLY A 6 19.17 -6.68 14.98
C GLY A 6 19.40 -7.39 16.29
N LEU A 7 19.01 -8.66 16.38
CA LEU A 7 19.25 -9.59 17.49
C LEU A 7 20.66 -9.50 18.11
N SER A 8 21.62 -8.93 17.39
CA SER A 8 22.97 -8.63 17.87
C SER A 8 23.00 -7.68 19.08
N SER A 9 22.04 -6.76 19.21
CA SER A 9 21.96 -5.84 20.38
C SER A 9 21.54 -6.54 21.66
N LEU A 10 20.91 -7.71 21.58
CA LEU A 10 20.59 -8.55 22.75
C LEU A 10 21.82 -9.25 23.32
N PHE A 11 22.84 -9.47 22.51
CA PHE A 11 24.11 -10.11 22.95
C PHE A 11 25.12 -9.09 23.50
N SER A 12 24.93 -7.80 23.22
CA SER A 12 25.80 -6.72 23.69
C SER A 12 25.31 -5.97 24.94
N GLY A 13 24.12 -6.29 25.42
CA GLY A 13 23.50 -5.72 26.64
C GLY A 13 21.98 -5.66 26.50
N PHE A 14 21.26 -5.86 27.61
CA PHE A 14 19.80 -5.78 27.62
C PHE A 14 19.33 -4.37 27.19
N SER A 15 19.00 -4.23 25.91
CA SER A 15 18.38 -3.01 25.36
C SER A 15 16.87 -3.19 25.33
N PHE A 16 16.13 -2.15 25.72
CA PHE A 16 14.65 -2.15 25.62
C PHE A 16 14.18 -2.42 24.20
N THR A 17 14.83 -1.81 23.20
CA THR A 17 14.55 -2.01 21.77
C THR A 17 14.81 -3.44 21.31
N GLY A 18 15.88 -4.08 21.76
CA GLY A 18 16.19 -5.47 21.49
C GLY A 18 15.15 -6.43 22.09
N SER A 19 14.68 -6.15 23.31
CA SER A 19 13.63 -6.96 23.95
C SER A 19 12.29 -6.86 23.23
N VAL A 20 11.89 -5.67 22.78
CA VAL A 20 10.67 -5.45 21.98
C VAL A 20 10.77 -6.19 20.64
N THR A 21 11.92 -6.14 19.98
CA THR A 21 12.16 -6.87 18.72
C THR A 21 12.02 -8.38 18.92
N LEU A 22 12.60 -8.93 19.98
CA LEU A 22 12.48 -10.35 20.31
C LEU A 22 11.02 -10.75 20.58
N LEU A 23 10.30 -9.95 21.35
CA LEU A 23 8.87 -10.19 21.61
C LEU A 23 8.03 -10.20 20.33
N ILE A 24 8.33 -9.31 19.38
CA ILE A 24 7.67 -9.29 18.07
C ILE A 24 7.93 -10.59 17.31
N TYR A 25 9.18 -11.06 17.24
CA TYR A 25 9.50 -12.33 16.57
C TYR A 25 8.80 -13.53 17.22
N ILE A 26 8.82 -13.59 18.57
CA ILE A 26 8.12 -14.64 19.33
C ILE A 26 6.61 -14.58 19.06
N ALA A 27 6.00 -13.40 19.07
CA ALA A 27 4.59 -13.21 18.78
C ALA A 27 4.22 -13.69 17.38
N PHE A 28 4.99 -13.32 16.35
CA PHE A 28 4.76 -13.80 14.99
C PHE A 28 4.92 -15.32 14.86
N THR A 29 5.90 -15.89 15.54
CA THR A 29 6.10 -17.35 15.57
C THR A 29 4.93 -18.06 16.22
N ILE A 30 4.44 -17.56 17.37
CA ILE A 30 3.27 -18.12 18.06
C ILE A 30 2.02 -18.00 17.19
N ILE A 31 1.79 -16.84 16.56
CA ILE A 31 0.67 -16.64 15.64
C ILE A 31 0.76 -17.61 14.46
N GLY A 32 1.95 -17.82 13.90
CA GLY A 32 2.16 -18.79 12.82
C GLY A 32 1.82 -20.21 13.23
N ILE A 33 2.33 -20.67 14.37
CA ILE A 33 2.05 -22.01 14.91
C ILE A 33 0.55 -22.16 15.21
N TRP A 34 -0.06 -21.17 15.84
CA TRP A 34 -1.50 -21.17 16.14
C TRP A 34 -2.33 -21.26 14.86
N TYR A 35 -1.99 -20.48 13.82
CA TYR A 35 -2.67 -20.50 12.53
C TYR A 35 -2.55 -21.87 11.86
N VAL A 36 -1.34 -22.45 11.80
CA VAL A 36 -1.12 -23.78 11.22
C VAL A 36 -1.91 -24.85 11.95
N ASN A 37 -1.89 -24.84 13.28
CA ASN A 37 -2.65 -25.81 14.08
C ASN A 37 -4.17 -25.68 13.89
N ARG A 38 -4.67 -24.46 13.69
CA ARG A 38 -6.09 -24.21 13.46
C ARG A 38 -6.54 -24.65 12.06
N THR A 39 -5.65 -24.59 11.07
CA THR A 39 -5.96 -24.88 9.67
C THR A 39 -5.51 -26.26 9.20
N ILE A 40 -4.94 -27.09 10.09
CA ILE A 40 -4.35 -28.39 9.76
C ILE A 40 -5.34 -29.36 9.08
N ASN A 41 -6.60 -29.25 9.40
CA ASN A 41 -7.67 -30.08 8.81
C ASN A 41 -8.33 -29.45 7.57
N GLU A 42 -7.89 -28.26 7.15
CA GLU A 42 -8.45 -27.59 5.98
C GLU A 42 -7.70 -28.00 4.70
N GLY A 43 -8.43 -28.20 3.62
CA GLY A 43 -7.82 -28.47 2.31
C GLY A 43 -6.98 -27.28 1.81
N TYR A 44 -5.88 -27.55 1.14
CA TYR A 44 -5.01 -26.50 0.58
C TYR A 44 -5.75 -25.52 -0.35
N ARG A 45 -6.78 -25.99 -1.06
CA ARG A 45 -7.62 -25.13 -1.92
C ARG A 45 -8.43 -24.13 -1.10
N ASP A 46 -8.94 -24.55 0.05
CA ASP A 46 -9.71 -23.69 0.93
C ASP A 46 -8.81 -22.65 1.60
N GLN A 47 -7.62 -23.05 2.01
CA GLN A 47 -6.61 -22.13 2.53
C GLN A 47 -6.19 -21.09 1.47
N ALA A 48 -5.94 -21.53 0.24
CA ALA A 48 -5.62 -20.64 -0.88
C ALA A 48 -6.75 -19.63 -1.16
N LYS A 49 -8.01 -20.09 -1.13
CA LYS A 49 -9.18 -19.23 -1.30
C LYS A 49 -9.34 -18.19 -0.18
N LYS A 50 -9.10 -18.60 1.08
CA LYS A 50 -9.10 -17.67 2.22
C LYS A 50 -8.02 -16.60 2.08
N LEU A 51 -6.80 -17.01 1.72
CA LEU A 51 -5.69 -16.10 1.50
C LEU A 51 -5.99 -15.13 0.34
N HIS A 52 -6.55 -15.64 -0.75
CA HIS A 52 -6.96 -14.81 -1.88
C HIS A 52 -8.01 -13.76 -1.46
N ASN A 53 -9.06 -14.16 -0.74
CA ASN A 53 -10.09 -13.24 -0.26
C ASN A 53 -9.50 -12.17 0.67
N PHE A 54 -8.55 -12.55 1.52
CA PHE A 54 -7.83 -11.60 2.37
C PHE A 54 -7.02 -10.61 1.53
N ASN A 55 -6.29 -11.08 0.53
CA ASN A 55 -5.50 -10.22 -0.36
C ASN A 55 -6.38 -9.22 -1.11
N VAL A 56 -7.53 -9.66 -1.64
CA VAL A 56 -8.50 -8.77 -2.31
C VAL A 56 -9.04 -7.71 -1.36
N TYR A 57 -9.39 -8.10 -0.13
CA TYR A 57 -9.82 -7.15 0.90
C TYR A 57 -8.70 -6.15 1.24
N PHE A 58 -7.48 -6.65 1.44
CA PHE A 58 -6.32 -5.82 1.77
C PHE A 58 -6.01 -4.80 0.68
N LEU A 59 -5.97 -5.24 -0.60
CA LEU A 59 -5.78 -4.36 -1.74
C LEU A 59 -6.84 -3.28 -1.82
N ARG A 60 -8.11 -3.66 -1.60
CA ARG A 60 -9.24 -2.71 -1.57
C ARG A 60 -9.07 -1.68 -0.46
N GLY A 61 -8.66 -2.11 0.73
CA GLY A 61 -8.33 -1.22 1.85
C GLY A 61 -7.24 -0.23 1.49
N CYS A 62 -6.17 -0.69 0.86
CA CYS A 62 -5.08 0.16 0.40
C CYS A 62 -5.54 1.20 -0.64
N PHE A 63 -6.37 0.82 -1.61
CA PHE A 63 -6.93 1.77 -2.58
C PHE A 63 -7.77 2.86 -1.92
N PHE A 64 -8.67 2.49 -1.01
CA PHE A 64 -9.48 3.49 -0.31
C PHE A 64 -8.64 4.35 0.63
N ALA A 65 -7.63 3.78 1.30
CA ALA A 65 -6.72 4.55 2.13
C ALA A 65 -5.99 5.64 1.31
N VAL A 66 -5.39 5.25 0.17
CA VAL A 66 -4.71 6.20 -0.72
C VAL A 66 -5.69 7.24 -1.29
N LEU A 67 -6.90 6.83 -1.65
CA LEU A 67 -7.94 7.73 -2.14
C LEU A 67 -8.28 8.79 -1.09
N PHE A 68 -8.56 8.38 0.15
CA PHE A 68 -8.99 9.31 1.21
C PHE A 68 -7.85 10.21 1.65
N ILE A 69 -6.63 9.66 1.84
CA ILE A 69 -5.46 10.48 2.17
C ILE A 69 -5.24 11.51 1.06
N GLY A 70 -5.22 11.08 -0.19
CA GLY A 70 -4.98 11.98 -1.30
C GLY A 70 -6.05 13.05 -1.45
N CYS A 71 -7.33 12.74 -1.23
CA CYS A 71 -8.41 13.74 -1.24
C CYS A 71 -8.20 14.80 -0.14
N ILE A 72 -7.85 14.39 1.07
CA ILE A 72 -7.64 15.31 2.18
C ILE A 72 -6.37 16.14 1.99
N ASP A 73 -5.28 15.51 1.56
CA ASP A 73 -4.03 16.23 1.29
C ASP A 73 -4.20 17.26 0.16
N PHE A 74 -4.94 16.89 -0.90
CA PHE A 74 -5.30 17.81 -1.97
C PHE A 74 -6.11 19.01 -1.42
N LEU A 75 -7.13 18.74 -0.60
CA LEU A 75 -7.97 19.78 -0.02
C LEU A 75 -7.16 20.71 0.90
N LEU A 76 -6.32 20.14 1.77
CA LEU A 76 -5.47 20.93 2.66
C LEU A 76 -4.46 21.78 1.88
N ALA A 77 -3.87 21.24 0.83
CA ALA A 77 -2.93 21.93 -0.02
C ALA A 77 -3.61 23.07 -0.79
N LEU A 78 -4.82 22.83 -1.34
CA LEU A 78 -5.62 23.83 -2.03
C LEU A 78 -6.02 24.98 -1.09
N LEU A 79 -6.59 24.66 0.08
CA LEU A 79 -7.01 25.66 1.07
C LEU A 79 -5.82 26.49 1.59
N ARG A 80 -4.63 25.89 1.67
CA ARG A 80 -3.40 26.61 2.01
C ARG A 80 -2.95 27.54 0.88
N SER A 81 -3.02 27.09 -0.35
CA SER A 81 -2.63 27.86 -1.54
C SER A 81 -3.45 29.16 -1.71
N ILE A 82 -4.71 29.13 -1.33
CA ILE A 82 -5.62 30.29 -1.39
C ILE A 82 -5.72 31.06 -0.06
N ASP A 83 -4.84 30.77 0.92
CA ASP A 83 -4.80 31.36 2.26
C ASP A 83 -6.07 31.22 3.12
N VAL A 84 -7.05 30.47 2.65
CA VAL A 84 -8.32 30.23 3.38
C VAL A 84 -8.10 29.33 4.60
N LEU A 85 -7.14 28.42 4.56
CA LEU A 85 -6.87 27.49 5.67
C LEU A 85 -6.54 28.25 6.96
N LYS A 86 -5.76 29.31 6.88
CA LYS A 86 -5.42 30.17 8.04
C LYS A 86 -6.66 30.84 8.66
N PHE A 87 -7.61 31.23 7.82
CA PHE A 87 -8.85 31.87 8.25
C PHE A 87 -9.76 30.87 8.98
N ILE A 88 -9.82 29.60 8.53
CA ILE A 88 -10.73 28.59 9.11
C ILE A 88 -10.18 28.02 10.41
N VAL A 89 -8.89 27.65 10.46
CA VAL A 89 -8.33 26.90 11.58
C VAL A 89 -7.31 27.69 12.41
N GLY A 90 -7.05 28.93 12.06
CA GLY A 90 -6.03 29.77 12.69
C GLY A 90 -4.61 29.50 12.17
N GLU A 91 -3.71 30.45 12.43
CA GLU A 91 -2.36 30.41 11.87
C GLU A 91 -1.50 29.27 12.45
N THR A 92 -1.60 29.03 13.76
CA THR A 92 -0.84 27.97 14.45
C THR A 92 -1.22 26.58 13.96
N THR A 93 -2.53 26.31 13.83
CA THR A 93 -3.06 25.03 13.34
C THR A 93 -2.76 24.85 11.85
N SER A 94 -2.87 25.92 11.06
CA SER A 94 -2.54 25.86 9.62
C SER A 94 -1.07 25.51 9.39
N ARG A 95 -0.15 26.03 10.22
CA ARG A 95 1.27 25.65 10.20
C ARG A 95 1.47 24.21 10.63
N ALA A 96 0.82 23.76 11.71
CA ALA A 96 0.89 22.39 12.20
C ALA A 96 0.41 21.37 11.17
N LEU A 97 -0.67 21.65 10.44
CA LEU A 97 -1.17 20.83 9.34
C LEU A 97 -0.23 20.78 8.12
N GLY A 98 0.84 21.54 8.11
CA GLY A 98 1.94 21.44 7.16
C GLY A 98 3.03 20.47 7.54
N LEU A 99 3.02 19.98 8.78
CA LEU A 99 4.06 19.12 9.32
C LEU A 99 3.65 17.65 9.26
N GLY A 100 4.48 16.82 8.64
CA GLY A 100 4.19 15.38 8.49
C GLY A 100 4.06 14.63 9.83
N ASN A 101 4.74 15.09 10.89
CA ASN A 101 4.63 14.55 12.24
C ASN A 101 3.26 14.81 12.91
N VAL A 102 2.49 15.76 12.41
CA VAL A 102 1.12 16.03 12.86
C VAL A 102 0.10 15.37 11.93
N VAL A 103 0.24 15.59 10.61
CA VAL A 103 -0.72 15.07 9.61
C VAL A 103 -0.71 13.53 9.58
N GLY A 104 0.47 12.91 9.68
CA GLY A 104 0.59 11.44 9.69
C GLY A 104 -0.26 10.78 10.77
N PRO A 105 0.01 11.02 12.06
CA PRO A 105 -0.73 10.34 13.14
C PRO A 105 -2.19 10.76 13.26
N TYR A 106 -2.49 12.06 13.08
CA TYR A 106 -3.82 12.59 13.40
C TYR A 106 -4.80 12.58 12.22
N ILE A 107 -4.30 12.57 10.99
CA ILE A 107 -5.14 12.59 9.77
C ILE A 107 -4.97 11.29 8.98
N HIS A 108 -3.74 10.92 8.60
CA HIS A 108 -3.53 9.77 7.72
C HIS A 108 -3.90 8.45 8.37
N ILE A 109 -3.52 8.20 9.65
CA ILE A 109 -3.86 6.95 10.33
C ILE A 109 -5.38 6.75 10.45
N PRO A 110 -6.21 7.73 10.89
CA PRO A 110 -7.66 7.61 10.86
C PRO A 110 -8.23 7.36 9.46
N LEU A 111 -7.67 8.00 8.43
CA LEU A 111 -8.11 7.81 7.04
C LEU A 111 -7.75 6.40 6.51
N ILE A 112 -6.61 5.86 6.89
CA ILE A 112 -6.25 4.46 6.59
C ILE A 112 -7.29 3.53 7.21
N VAL A 113 -7.58 3.70 8.50
CA VAL A 113 -8.59 2.89 9.20
C VAL A 113 -9.95 3.01 8.51
N LEU A 114 -10.37 4.22 8.15
CA LEU A 114 -11.60 4.48 7.40
C LEU A 114 -11.58 3.74 6.05
N GLY A 115 -10.47 3.76 5.33
CA GLY A 115 -10.29 3.04 4.07
C GLY A 115 -10.55 1.54 4.22
N PHE A 116 -10.00 0.91 5.25
CA PHE A 116 -10.24 -0.50 5.56
C PHE A 116 -11.67 -0.78 6.02
N ILE A 117 -12.31 0.14 6.73
CA ILE A 117 -13.73 0.04 7.10
C ILE A 117 -14.60 0.07 5.84
N VAL A 118 -14.41 1.03 4.95
CA VAL A 118 -15.16 1.16 3.69
C VAL A 118 -14.92 -0.05 2.79
N ALA A 119 -13.71 -0.60 2.75
CA ALA A 119 -13.39 -1.80 2.00
C ALA A 119 -14.22 -3.03 2.42
N ASN A 120 -14.74 -3.04 3.65
CA ASN A 120 -15.59 -4.11 4.15
C ASN A 120 -17.02 -4.04 3.59
N PHE A 121 -17.50 -2.84 3.31
CA PHE A 121 -18.87 -2.60 2.81
C PHE A 121 -18.95 -2.57 1.29
N THR A 122 -17.85 -2.32 0.60
CA THR A 122 -17.81 -2.21 -0.86
C THR A 122 -17.22 -3.48 -1.49
N LYS A 123 -17.75 -3.85 -2.65
CA LYS A 123 -17.18 -4.96 -3.45
C LYS A 123 -16.25 -4.46 -4.56
N THR A 124 -16.23 -3.17 -4.84
CA THR A 124 -15.36 -2.55 -5.83
C THR A 124 -13.95 -2.38 -5.27
N LEU A 125 -12.93 -2.48 -6.12
CA LEU A 125 -11.55 -2.26 -5.71
C LEU A 125 -11.21 -0.80 -5.45
N GLY A 126 -12.05 0.13 -5.87
CA GLY A 126 -11.81 1.57 -5.70
C GLY A 126 -10.82 2.18 -6.71
N TRP A 127 -10.14 1.37 -7.53
CA TRP A 127 -9.16 1.87 -8.51
C TRP A 127 -9.75 2.83 -9.53
N THR A 128 -11.02 2.65 -9.90
CA THR A 128 -11.74 3.54 -10.81
C THR A 128 -11.84 4.97 -10.26
N TRP A 129 -12.13 5.10 -8.96
CA TRP A 129 -12.21 6.40 -8.28
C TRP A 129 -10.85 7.06 -8.19
N LEU A 130 -9.80 6.29 -7.90
CA LEU A 130 -8.43 6.80 -7.87
C LEU A 130 -7.99 7.26 -9.27
N ALA A 131 -8.31 6.51 -10.32
CA ALA A 131 -8.04 6.89 -11.70
C ALA A 131 -8.77 8.19 -12.08
N LEU A 132 -10.04 8.33 -11.72
CA LEU A 132 -10.83 9.55 -11.96
C LEU A 132 -10.22 10.76 -11.24
N LEU A 133 -9.76 10.56 -10.00
CA LEU A 133 -9.14 11.62 -9.22
C LEU A 133 -7.81 12.09 -9.85
N ILE A 134 -7.00 11.15 -10.37
CA ILE A 134 -5.77 11.45 -11.10
C ILE A 134 -6.09 12.29 -12.34
N VAL A 135 -7.05 11.86 -13.17
CA VAL A 135 -7.43 12.58 -14.39
C VAL A 135 -7.94 13.98 -14.06
N PHE A 136 -8.74 14.10 -12.99
CA PHE A 136 -9.23 15.42 -12.55
C PHE A 136 -8.08 16.32 -12.08
N ALA A 137 -7.15 15.81 -11.28
CA ALA A 137 -6.00 16.58 -10.82
C ALA A 137 -5.10 17.03 -11.98
N GLU A 138 -4.84 16.15 -12.93
CA GLU A 138 -4.09 16.48 -14.15
C GLU A 138 -4.80 17.57 -14.97
N LEU A 139 -6.12 17.48 -15.12
CA LEU A 139 -6.89 18.50 -15.80
C LEU A 139 -6.76 19.86 -15.10
N VAL A 140 -6.84 19.89 -13.77
CA VAL A 140 -6.64 21.13 -12.99
C VAL A 140 -5.24 21.69 -13.16
N ILE A 141 -4.21 20.84 -13.17
CA ILE A 141 -2.83 21.26 -13.41
C ILE A 141 -2.70 21.92 -14.81
N VAL A 142 -3.24 21.26 -15.83
CA VAL A 142 -3.19 21.77 -17.21
C VAL A 142 -3.90 23.11 -17.33
N ILE A 143 -5.11 23.22 -16.80
CA ILE A 143 -5.91 24.46 -16.83
C ILE A 143 -5.17 25.59 -16.08
N SER A 144 -4.68 25.31 -14.87
CA SER A 144 -3.96 26.31 -14.07
C SER A 144 -2.71 26.82 -14.77
N ARG A 145 -1.98 25.93 -15.42
CA ARG A 145 -0.75 26.27 -16.13
C ARG A 145 -0.98 27.09 -17.41
N TYR A 146 -1.96 26.68 -18.22
CA TYR A 146 -2.18 27.31 -19.53
C TYR A 146 -3.08 28.55 -19.47
N LEU A 147 -4.10 28.58 -18.61
CA LEU A 147 -5.00 29.72 -18.48
C LEU A 147 -4.51 30.78 -17.50
N PHE A 148 -3.91 30.35 -16.39
CA PHE A 148 -3.51 31.26 -15.32
C PHE A 148 -1.99 31.44 -15.20
N SER A 149 -1.20 30.73 -16.01
CA SER A 149 0.27 30.71 -15.92
C SER A 149 0.79 30.41 -14.51
N TYR A 150 0.02 29.63 -13.76
CA TYR A 150 0.26 29.28 -12.36
C TYR A 150 0.50 27.78 -12.23
N GLU A 151 1.64 27.42 -11.66
CA GLU A 151 2.01 26.02 -11.41
C GLU A 151 2.03 25.76 -9.91
N GLN A 152 1.21 24.79 -9.49
CA GLN A 152 1.17 24.33 -8.10
C GLN A 152 2.12 23.13 -7.93
N SER A 153 3.23 23.33 -7.29
CA SER A 153 4.28 22.31 -7.12
C SER A 153 3.80 21.05 -6.41
N PHE A 154 2.90 21.19 -5.43
CA PHE A 154 2.37 20.05 -4.67
C PHE A 154 1.46 19.11 -5.47
N MET A 155 0.78 19.62 -6.52
CA MET A 155 -0.14 18.80 -7.31
C MET A 155 0.59 17.77 -8.16
N ALA A 156 1.74 18.12 -8.71
CA ALA A 156 2.55 17.19 -9.51
C ALA A 156 3.03 15.99 -8.67
N ASP A 157 3.47 16.24 -7.44
CA ASP A 157 3.90 15.17 -6.53
C ASP A 157 2.72 14.30 -6.08
N LEU A 158 1.58 14.91 -5.78
CA LEU A 158 0.36 14.21 -5.41
C LEU A 158 -0.11 13.23 -6.50
N VAL A 159 -0.18 13.70 -7.75
CA VAL A 159 -0.55 12.89 -8.91
C VAL A 159 0.45 11.75 -9.11
N ARG A 160 1.75 12.01 -8.94
CA ARG A 160 2.79 10.98 -9.05
C ARG A 160 2.58 9.85 -8.04
N TYR A 161 2.28 10.17 -6.77
CA TYR A 161 2.00 9.16 -5.74
C TYR A 161 0.72 8.38 -6.01
N TRP A 162 -0.36 9.05 -6.44
CA TRP A 162 -1.60 8.38 -6.80
C TRP A 162 -1.44 7.46 -7.99
N TYR A 163 -0.68 7.89 -9.00
CA TYR A 163 -0.40 7.08 -10.18
C TYR A 163 0.43 5.85 -9.83
N ALA A 164 1.45 6.01 -8.99
CA ALA A 164 2.24 4.90 -8.50
C ALA A 164 1.39 3.89 -7.71
N ALA A 165 0.52 4.36 -6.82
CA ALA A 165 -0.39 3.52 -6.06
C ALA A 165 -1.38 2.79 -6.99
N LEU A 166 -1.98 3.49 -7.95
CA LEU A 166 -2.87 2.89 -8.94
C LEU A 166 -2.18 1.77 -9.71
N PHE A 167 -0.97 2.04 -10.23
CA PHE A 167 -0.22 1.06 -11.00
C PHE A 167 0.15 -0.18 -10.17
N LEU A 168 0.70 0.02 -8.98
CA LEU A 168 1.14 -1.08 -8.11
C LEU A 168 -0.02 -1.95 -7.64
N PHE A 169 -1.12 -1.37 -7.23
CA PHE A 169 -2.26 -2.14 -6.73
C PHE A 169 -3.09 -2.77 -7.85
N ALA A 170 -3.31 -2.06 -8.96
CA ALA A 170 -4.06 -2.60 -10.08
C ALA A 170 -3.31 -3.74 -10.79
N SER A 171 -1.96 -3.72 -10.82
CA SER A 171 -1.18 -4.78 -11.44
C SER A 171 -1.39 -6.14 -10.76
N ALA A 172 -1.50 -6.16 -9.43
CA ALA A 172 -1.78 -7.38 -8.67
C ALA A 172 -3.16 -7.97 -9.01
N TYR A 173 -4.16 -7.10 -9.17
CA TYR A 173 -5.50 -7.54 -9.59
C TYR A 173 -5.52 -8.03 -11.04
N THR A 174 -4.88 -7.32 -11.95
CA THR A 174 -4.78 -7.70 -13.37
C THR A 174 -4.09 -9.05 -13.52
N LEU A 175 -3.09 -9.34 -12.70
CA LEU A 175 -2.42 -10.64 -12.67
C LEU A 175 -3.38 -11.77 -12.24
N TYR A 176 -4.19 -11.49 -11.23
CA TYR A 176 -5.16 -12.46 -10.71
C TYR A 176 -6.29 -12.75 -11.73
N ASP A 177 -6.84 -11.71 -12.33
CA ASP A 177 -7.96 -11.79 -13.28
C ASP A 177 -7.51 -12.26 -14.67
N GLU A 178 -6.24 -12.67 -14.83
CA GLU A 178 -5.63 -13.06 -16.10
C GLU A 178 -5.81 -12.01 -17.21
N GLY A 179 -6.05 -10.76 -16.85
CA GLY A 179 -6.32 -9.64 -17.75
C GLY A 179 -5.11 -9.17 -18.58
N HIS A 180 -3.95 -9.78 -18.40
CA HIS A 180 -2.76 -9.50 -19.22
C HIS A 180 -2.62 -10.50 -20.36
N VAL A 181 -2.13 -10.01 -21.50
CA VAL A 181 -1.88 -10.85 -22.67
C VAL A 181 -0.75 -11.82 -22.35
N ARG A 182 -1.06 -13.13 -22.42
CA ARG A 182 -0.06 -14.21 -22.31
C ARG A 182 0.28 -14.72 -23.69
N VAL A 183 1.58 -14.84 -23.97
CA VAL A 183 2.05 -15.57 -25.14
C VAL A 183 2.33 -17.01 -24.70
N ASP A 184 1.29 -17.83 -24.64
CA ASP A 184 1.32 -19.15 -24.00
C ASP A 184 1.69 -20.29 -24.96
N VAL A 185 2.35 -20.03 -26.08
CA VAL A 185 2.59 -21.04 -27.15
C VAL A 185 3.25 -22.31 -26.59
N VAL A 186 4.25 -22.17 -25.73
CA VAL A 186 4.95 -23.31 -25.11
C VAL A 186 4.17 -23.84 -23.91
N TYR A 187 3.69 -22.94 -23.06
CA TYR A 187 2.98 -23.29 -21.83
C TYR A 187 1.65 -24.00 -22.09
N ALA A 188 0.90 -23.59 -23.10
CA ALA A 188 -0.38 -24.19 -23.44
C ALA A 188 -0.26 -25.69 -23.79
N GLY A 189 0.85 -26.11 -24.39
CA GLY A 189 1.12 -27.50 -24.75
C GLY A 189 1.56 -28.41 -23.59
N LEU A 190 1.79 -27.85 -22.38
CA LEU A 190 2.24 -28.63 -21.23
C LEU A 190 1.08 -29.36 -20.54
N SER A 191 1.37 -30.52 -19.92
CA SER A 191 0.40 -31.23 -19.09
C SER A 191 0.09 -30.43 -17.81
N GLU A 192 -1.12 -30.60 -17.25
CA GLU A 192 -1.58 -29.88 -16.05
C GLU A 192 -0.62 -30.00 -14.84
N LYS A 193 0.02 -31.17 -14.70
CA LYS A 193 1.03 -31.37 -13.64
C LYS A 193 2.26 -30.48 -13.86
N VAL A 194 2.75 -30.41 -15.09
CA VAL A 194 3.94 -29.60 -15.42
C VAL A 194 3.59 -28.12 -15.32
N LYS A 195 2.40 -27.68 -15.75
CA LYS A 195 1.91 -26.32 -15.53
C LYS A 195 1.91 -25.94 -14.04
N ALA A 196 1.40 -26.85 -13.18
CA ALA A 196 1.39 -26.63 -11.75
C ALA A 196 2.81 -26.46 -11.16
N TYR A 197 3.77 -27.28 -11.58
CA TYR A 197 5.17 -27.15 -11.16
C TYR A 197 5.80 -25.83 -11.64
N VAL A 198 5.61 -25.49 -12.91
CA VAL A 198 6.14 -24.26 -13.49
C VAL A 198 5.58 -23.03 -12.74
N ASN A 199 4.27 -23.03 -12.46
CA ASN A 199 3.63 -21.94 -11.72
C ASN A 199 4.14 -21.86 -10.27
N ALA A 200 4.25 -22.99 -9.59
CA ALA A 200 4.72 -23.01 -8.20
C ALA A 200 6.20 -22.54 -8.08
N TRP A 201 7.09 -23.10 -8.90
CA TRP A 201 8.50 -22.70 -8.88
C TRP A 201 8.72 -21.28 -9.41
N GLY A 202 8.02 -20.88 -10.46
CA GLY A 202 8.08 -19.53 -10.99
C GLY A 202 7.63 -18.49 -9.95
N SER A 203 6.50 -18.74 -9.29
CA SER A 203 6.01 -17.85 -8.22
C SER A 203 6.97 -17.81 -7.04
N TYR A 204 7.56 -18.93 -6.65
CA TYR A 204 8.50 -18.97 -5.52
C TYR A 204 9.84 -18.31 -5.86
N LEU A 205 10.50 -18.74 -6.95
CA LEU A 205 11.84 -18.26 -7.29
C LEU A 205 11.84 -16.80 -7.84
N LEU A 206 10.87 -16.48 -8.69
CA LEU A 206 10.82 -15.15 -9.29
C LEU A 206 9.96 -14.19 -8.45
N GLY A 207 8.78 -14.61 -7.99
CA GLY A 207 7.87 -13.76 -7.25
C GLY A 207 8.38 -13.46 -5.83
N VAL A 208 8.56 -14.48 -4.99
CA VAL A 208 8.92 -14.29 -3.58
C VAL A 208 10.30 -13.66 -3.45
N VAL A 209 11.30 -14.16 -4.20
CA VAL A 209 12.68 -13.64 -4.12
C VAL A 209 12.72 -12.15 -4.55
N THR A 210 12.06 -11.81 -5.65
CA THR A 210 11.99 -10.42 -6.12
C THR A 210 11.31 -9.51 -5.10
N MET A 211 10.19 -9.94 -4.51
CA MET A 211 9.49 -9.15 -3.49
C MET A 211 10.33 -8.97 -2.23
N VAL A 212 11.02 -10.02 -1.77
CA VAL A 212 11.95 -9.92 -0.62
C VAL A 212 13.06 -8.92 -0.91
N VAL A 213 13.67 -8.97 -2.10
CA VAL A 213 14.72 -8.02 -2.49
C VAL A 213 14.19 -6.59 -2.50
N ILE A 214 13.00 -6.34 -3.09
CA ILE A 214 12.38 -5.01 -3.12
C ILE A 214 12.12 -4.50 -1.69
N VAL A 215 11.58 -5.35 -0.81
CA VAL A 215 11.31 -4.97 0.59
C VAL A 215 12.61 -4.67 1.32
N VAL A 216 13.62 -5.54 1.22
CA VAL A 216 14.92 -5.36 1.90
C VAL A 216 15.61 -4.08 1.42
N ILE A 217 15.65 -3.82 0.11
CA ILE A 217 16.26 -2.60 -0.43
C ILE A 217 15.43 -1.37 -0.03
N GLY A 218 14.11 -1.44 -0.10
CA GLY A 218 13.23 -0.34 0.25
C GLY A 218 13.34 0.06 1.73
N PHE A 219 13.49 -0.91 2.64
CA PHE A 219 13.70 -0.61 4.06
C PHE A 219 15.13 -0.16 4.40
N ASN A 220 16.13 -0.59 3.64
CA ASN A 220 17.52 -0.18 3.83
C ASN A 220 17.90 1.06 3.00
N GLY A 221 17.07 1.47 2.06
CA GLY A 221 17.28 2.70 1.30
C GLY A 221 17.20 3.91 2.22
N LYS A 222 18.32 4.61 2.39
CA LYS A 222 18.33 5.93 3.01
C LYS A 222 17.64 6.88 2.03
N THR A 223 16.46 7.31 2.36
CA THR A 223 15.84 8.48 1.73
C THR A 223 16.52 9.74 2.17
#